data_8ee751e091de885b0e1716583e66b39b
#
_entry.id   8ee751e091de885b0e1716583e66b39b
#
_cell.length_a   1.000
_cell.length_b   1.000
_cell.length_c   1.000
_cell.angle_alpha   90.00
_cell.angle_beta   90.00
_cell.angle_gamma   90.00
#
_symmetry.space_group_name_H-M   'P 1'
#
loop_
_entity.id
_entity.type
_entity.pdbx_description
1 polymer ?
#
loop_
_entity_poly.entity_id
_entity_poly.type
_entity_poly.pdbx_seq_one_letter_code
_entity_poly.pdbx_strand_id
1 'polypeptide(L)'
;MLIKLLLLGLAGLSCAESVKPPLNPPPRPWSTFAENIIYQPDSHHTILYPRQVELSDGSLLATASYGGDKTPYFPIFQSADGGATWSWVSNLTDQVNGLGMSAQPALAELPFPVGNFPAGTVLASGNSWGSQSTNIDIYASKDKGHTWKFVSNVARGSGPNTTNGNPCIWEPFIEFFNHTIGVFYSDQRDPLHGQKLAHQESTDLKSWGPVVDDVAYLNYTARPGMTTISYIPPLKQWILVHEFPGGESWSGAGYPVYYRMSESPFDFRFAYGVPIMVNGVQPNASPYVVWSSAGGDNGTIIVSDADHSSVFTNQAGGQPDQWEMHGTPQAPAYSRSLHVFDKYPDHLMILGAGVFEATENLPLWLSVVSVTDTLKKPTER
;
A
#
# COMPACT_ATOMS: atom_id res chain seq x y z
N MET A 1 -2.11 13.84 -69.87
CA MET A 1 -1.37 14.54 -68.82
C MET A 1 -1.70 13.81 -67.48
N LEU A 2 -0.84 12.83 -67.14
CA LEU A 2 -1.02 11.99 -65.98
C LEU A 2 -0.44 12.68 -64.73
N ILE A 3 -1.25 12.88 -63.69
CA ILE A 3 -0.77 13.32 -62.40
C ILE A 3 -0.64 12.06 -61.52
N LYS A 4 0.61 11.71 -61.14
CA LYS A 4 0.93 10.68 -60.18
C LYS A 4 0.69 11.24 -58.75
N LEU A 5 -0.21 10.62 -58.00
CA LEU A 5 -0.31 10.82 -56.55
C LEU A 5 0.79 10.02 -55.84
N LEU A 6 1.67 10.73 -55.15
CA LEU A 6 2.63 10.13 -54.21
C LEU A 6 1.93 9.97 -52.84
N LEU A 7 1.71 8.73 -52.41
CA LEU A 7 1.37 8.41 -51.01
C LEU A 7 2.66 8.43 -50.20
N LEU A 8 2.81 9.44 -49.34
CA LEU A 8 3.79 9.44 -48.26
C LEU A 8 3.19 8.68 -47.08
N GLY A 9 3.72 7.49 -46.84
CA GLY A 9 3.48 6.75 -45.61
C GLY A 9 4.21 7.42 -44.47
N LEU A 10 3.47 8.00 -43.52
CA LEU A 10 3.99 8.39 -42.21
C LEU A 10 4.20 7.12 -41.40
N ALA A 11 5.44 6.64 -41.31
CA ALA A 11 5.85 5.71 -40.28
C ALA A 11 5.89 6.47 -38.95
N GLY A 12 4.94 6.19 -38.06
CA GLY A 12 4.97 6.65 -36.68
C GLY A 12 6.16 6.04 -35.97
N LEU A 13 7.19 6.84 -35.76
CA LEU A 13 8.25 6.52 -34.80
C LEU A 13 7.65 6.62 -33.40
N SER A 14 7.35 5.48 -32.80
CA SER A 14 7.17 5.35 -31.37
C SER A 14 8.51 5.69 -30.72
N CYS A 15 8.64 6.89 -30.17
CA CYS A 15 9.71 7.20 -29.24
C CYS A 15 9.45 6.38 -27.96
N ALA A 16 10.08 5.22 -27.87
CA ALA A 16 10.31 4.60 -26.57
C ALA A 16 11.25 5.55 -25.81
N GLU A 17 10.73 6.26 -24.80
CA GLU A 17 11.57 7.01 -23.88
C GLU A 17 12.59 6.05 -23.29
N SER A 18 13.86 6.35 -23.47
CA SER A 18 14.96 5.58 -22.93
C SER A 18 14.94 5.76 -21.40
N VAL A 19 14.50 4.75 -20.68
CA VAL A 19 14.75 4.62 -19.23
C VAL A 19 16.26 4.74 -19.06
N LYS A 20 16.73 5.80 -18.40
CA LYS A 20 18.16 5.92 -18.07
C LYS A 20 18.52 4.71 -17.23
N PRO A 21 19.57 3.95 -17.58
CA PRO A 21 20.01 2.84 -16.76
C PRO A 21 20.35 3.35 -15.36
N PRO A 22 20.07 2.57 -14.29
CA PRO A 22 20.44 2.94 -12.93
C PRO A 22 21.94 3.27 -12.89
N LEU A 23 22.30 4.32 -12.15
CA LEU A 23 23.66 4.86 -12.07
C LEU A 23 24.68 3.91 -11.42
N ASN A 24 24.20 2.81 -10.79
CA ASN A 24 24.99 1.75 -10.17
C ASN A 24 24.57 0.40 -10.73
N PRO A 25 25.48 -0.61 -10.74
CA PRO A 25 25.08 -1.96 -11.07
C PRO A 25 23.99 -2.42 -10.08
N PRO A 26 22.98 -3.19 -10.55
CA PRO A 26 21.92 -3.67 -9.67
C PRO A 26 22.49 -4.51 -8.52
N PRO A 27 21.81 -4.55 -7.36
CA PRO A 27 22.18 -5.43 -6.25
C PRO A 27 22.25 -6.90 -6.68
N ARG A 28 22.90 -7.71 -5.86
CA ARG A 28 22.85 -9.17 -6.09
C ARG A 28 21.43 -9.69 -5.84
N PRO A 29 20.93 -10.62 -6.65
CA PRO A 29 19.65 -11.27 -6.42
C PRO A 29 19.51 -11.80 -4.99
N TRP A 30 18.33 -11.59 -4.38
CA TRP A 30 17.98 -12.12 -3.05
C TRP A 30 18.97 -11.75 -1.93
N SER A 31 19.58 -10.58 -2.00
CA SER A 31 20.47 -10.06 -0.97
C SER A 31 19.86 -8.85 -0.26
N THR A 32 20.48 -8.44 0.86
CA THR A 32 20.22 -7.14 1.46
C THR A 32 20.93 -6.03 0.69
N PHE A 33 20.29 -4.89 0.54
CA PHE A 33 20.82 -3.69 -0.13
C PHE A 33 20.04 -2.45 0.29
N ALA A 34 20.58 -1.27 -0.02
CA ALA A 34 19.94 0.00 0.28
C ALA A 34 19.67 0.80 -0.99
N GLU A 35 18.56 1.55 -0.97
CA GLU A 35 18.25 2.64 -1.92
C GLU A 35 18.29 2.24 -3.40
N ASN A 36 17.84 1.04 -3.75
CA ASN A 36 17.75 0.58 -5.13
C ASN A 36 16.56 1.24 -5.84
N ILE A 37 16.82 1.91 -6.97
CA ILE A 37 15.80 2.62 -7.75
C ILE A 37 15.06 1.64 -8.66
N ILE A 38 13.74 1.56 -8.50
CA ILE A 38 12.82 0.88 -9.41
C ILE A 38 12.56 1.76 -10.63
N TYR A 39 12.20 3.02 -10.38
CA TYR A 39 11.81 3.97 -11.42
C TYR A 39 12.06 5.41 -10.97
N GLN A 40 12.63 6.23 -11.85
CA GLN A 40 12.77 7.66 -11.69
C GLN A 40 11.76 8.35 -12.63
N PRO A 41 10.69 8.98 -12.11
CA PRO A 41 9.80 9.75 -12.94
C PRO A 41 10.52 10.98 -13.54
N ASP A 42 10.03 11.49 -14.65
CA ASP A 42 10.51 12.75 -15.20
C ASP A 42 9.98 13.97 -14.41
N SER A 43 10.40 15.17 -14.76
CA SER A 43 10.06 16.39 -14.02
C SER A 43 8.57 16.78 -14.07
N HIS A 44 7.77 16.14 -14.90
CA HIS A 44 6.33 16.40 -15.03
C HIS A 44 5.47 15.43 -14.24
N HIS A 45 6.08 14.34 -13.75
CA HIS A 45 5.38 13.27 -13.05
C HIS A 45 5.82 13.16 -11.59
N THR A 46 4.88 12.79 -10.76
CA THR A 46 5.12 12.44 -9.34
C THR A 46 4.77 10.98 -9.11
N ILE A 47 5.45 10.35 -8.16
CA ILE A 47 5.17 8.98 -7.76
C ILE A 47 5.07 8.90 -6.23
N LEU A 48 3.93 8.41 -5.74
CA LEU A 48 3.57 8.41 -4.32
C LEU A 48 2.86 7.10 -3.95
N TYR A 49 2.75 6.82 -2.67
CA TYR A 49 1.92 5.74 -2.15
C TYR A 49 2.27 4.37 -2.75
N PRO A 50 3.51 3.90 -2.59
CA PRO A 50 3.94 2.64 -3.19
C PRO A 50 3.26 1.43 -2.54
N ARG A 51 3.04 0.38 -3.32
CA ARG A 51 2.53 -0.92 -2.88
C ARG A 51 3.22 -2.04 -3.64
N GLN A 52 3.35 -3.19 -2.99
CA GLN A 52 3.91 -4.40 -3.58
C GLN A 52 3.14 -5.63 -3.15
N VAL A 53 3.38 -6.72 -3.86
CA VAL A 53 2.97 -8.08 -3.51
C VAL A 53 4.04 -9.06 -3.98
N GLU A 54 4.39 -10.05 -3.14
CA GLU A 54 5.12 -11.25 -3.56
C GLU A 54 4.12 -12.27 -4.09
N LEU A 55 4.38 -12.79 -5.28
CA LEU A 55 3.53 -13.80 -5.90
C LEU A 55 3.97 -15.21 -5.46
N SER A 56 3.09 -16.16 -5.56
CA SER A 56 3.32 -17.57 -5.16
C SER A 56 4.51 -18.24 -5.85
N ASP A 57 4.99 -17.71 -6.98
CA ASP A 57 6.23 -18.15 -7.64
C ASP A 57 7.49 -17.44 -7.12
N GLY A 58 7.35 -16.49 -6.19
CA GLY A 58 8.42 -15.67 -5.62
C GLY A 58 8.77 -14.43 -6.42
N SER A 59 8.10 -14.15 -7.56
CA SER A 59 8.25 -12.86 -8.22
C SER A 59 7.52 -11.75 -7.45
N LEU A 60 7.98 -10.51 -7.60
CA LEU A 60 7.39 -9.34 -6.97
C LEU A 60 6.67 -8.50 -8.00
N LEU A 61 5.52 -7.95 -7.64
CA LEU A 61 4.95 -6.81 -8.33
C LEU A 61 5.00 -5.58 -7.43
N ALA A 62 5.27 -4.42 -8.03
CA ALA A 62 5.20 -3.12 -7.37
C ALA A 62 4.39 -2.14 -8.20
N THR A 63 3.74 -1.21 -7.51
CA THR A 63 2.98 -0.12 -8.10
C THR A 63 2.99 1.11 -7.20
N ALA A 64 2.51 2.24 -7.72
CA ALA A 64 2.35 3.46 -6.94
C ALA A 64 1.29 4.36 -7.60
N SER A 65 0.80 5.37 -6.88
CA SER A 65 0.07 6.48 -7.48
C SER A 65 1.02 7.26 -8.40
N TYR A 66 0.65 7.42 -9.66
CA TYR A 66 1.44 8.10 -10.68
C TYR A 66 0.66 9.30 -11.21
N GLY A 67 1.12 10.48 -10.82
CA GLY A 67 0.49 11.76 -11.15
C GLY A 67 1.22 12.51 -12.25
N GLY A 68 0.53 13.46 -12.91
CA GLY A 68 1.04 14.30 -13.99
C GLY A 68 0.30 14.11 -15.30
N ASP A 69 -0.23 12.93 -15.55
CA ASP A 69 -1.02 12.64 -16.75
C ASP A 69 -2.45 13.15 -16.64
N LYS A 70 -3.05 13.51 -17.78
CA LYS A 70 -4.46 13.91 -17.88
C LYS A 70 -5.40 12.77 -17.46
N THR A 71 -5.02 11.53 -17.73
CA THR A 71 -5.74 10.31 -17.32
C THR A 71 -4.77 9.45 -16.55
N PRO A 72 -4.75 9.54 -15.21
CA PRO A 72 -3.79 8.83 -14.39
C PRO A 72 -3.99 7.31 -14.44
N TYR A 73 -2.93 6.57 -14.19
CA TYR A 73 -2.89 5.12 -14.16
C TYR A 73 -1.91 4.64 -13.07
N PHE A 74 -1.96 3.37 -12.73
CA PHE A 74 -0.96 2.76 -11.87
C PHE A 74 0.06 1.98 -12.72
N PRO A 75 1.34 2.40 -12.75
CA PRO A 75 2.38 1.63 -13.40
C PRO A 75 2.63 0.33 -12.64
N ILE A 76 2.80 -0.77 -13.35
CA ILE A 76 3.09 -2.08 -12.75
C ILE A 76 4.52 -2.48 -13.11
N PHE A 77 5.33 -2.68 -12.08
CA PHE A 77 6.70 -3.13 -12.17
C PHE A 77 6.81 -4.55 -11.67
N GLN A 78 7.71 -5.35 -12.25
CA GLN A 78 7.96 -6.73 -11.87
C GLN A 78 9.45 -6.96 -11.60
N SER A 79 9.74 -7.74 -10.56
CA SER A 79 11.06 -8.28 -10.24
C SER A 79 10.98 -9.80 -10.07
N ALA A 80 11.99 -10.52 -10.55
CA ALA A 80 12.13 -11.97 -10.40
C ALA A 80 13.33 -12.35 -9.52
N ASP A 81 14.00 -11.38 -8.89
CA ASP A 81 15.29 -11.54 -8.23
C ASP A 81 15.36 -10.90 -6.84
N GLY A 82 14.21 -10.83 -6.16
CA GLY A 82 14.13 -10.28 -4.80
C GLY A 82 14.24 -8.76 -4.75
N GLY A 83 13.87 -8.08 -5.82
CA GLY A 83 13.89 -6.62 -5.90
C GLY A 83 15.21 -6.01 -6.37
N ALA A 84 16.17 -6.85 -6.81
CA ALA A 84 17.45 -6.38 -7.32
C ALA A 84 17.32 -5.68 -8.67
N THR A 85 16.48 -6.22 -9.56
CA THR A 85 16.16 -5.60 -10.85
C THR A 85 14.65 -5.56 -11.09
N TRP A 86 14.20 -4.56 -11.85
CA TRP A 86 12.79 -4.33 -12.12
C TRP A 86 12.55 -4.01 -13.59
N SER A 87 11.39 -4.42 -14.08
CA SER A 87 10.89 -4.10 -15.41
C SER A 87 9.48 -3.52 -15.31
N TRP A 88 9.19 -2.46 -16.06
CA TRP A 88 7.82 -1.96 -16.24
C TRP A 88 7.08 -2.91 -17.19
N VAL A 89 6.02 -3.56 -16.70
CA VAL A 89 5.34 -4.64 -17.45
C VAL A 89 3.97 -4.23 -18.00
N SER A 90 3.27 -3.34 -17.32
CA SER A 90 1.95 -2.85 -17.78
C SER A 90 1.53 -1.58 -17.05
N ASN A 91 0.38 -1.03 -17.46
CA ASN A 91 -0.34 0.02 -16.76
C ASN A 91 -1.74 -0.48 -16.39
N LEU A 92 -2.10 -0.36 -15.13
CA LEU A 92 -3.49 -0.52 -14.70
C LEU A 92 -4.23 0.80 -14.97
N THR A 93 -5.14 0.77 -15.91
CA THR A 93 -5.97 1.91 -16.31
C THR A 93 -7.41 1.74 -15.87
N ASP A 94 -8.10 2.85 -15.59
CA ASP A 94 -9.54 2.84 -15.36
C ASP A 94 -10.29 2.39 -16.62
N GLN A 95 -11.14 1.37 -16.48
CA GLN A 95 -11.88 0.77 -17.58
C GLN A 95 -13.39 1.12 -17.56
N VAL A 96 -13.88 1.80 -16.52
CA VAL A 96 -15.33 1.94 -16.29
C VAL A 96 -15.80 3.34 -15.91
N ASN A 97 -14.98 4.15 -15.23
CA ASN A 97 -15.39 5.47 -14.77
C ASN A 97 -15.00 6.60 -15.73
N GLY A 98 -13.94 6.39 -16.53
CA GLY A 98 -13.38 7.40 -17.42
C GLY A 98 -12.60 8.51 -16.71
N LEU A 99 -12.19 8.27 -15.45
CA LEU A 99 -11.53 9.24 -14.58
C LEU A 99 -10.03 8.94 -14.39
N GLY A 100 -9.58 7.75 -14.78
CA GLY A 100 -8.24 7.24 -14.52
C GLY A 100 -8.12 6.58 -13.14
N MET A 101 -7.00 5.88 -12.91
CA MET A 101 -6.60 5.35 -11.59
C MET A 101 -5.79 6.41 -10.87
N SER A 102 -6.44 7.16 -9.99
CA SER A 102 -5.93 8.45 -9.51
C SER A 102 -4.98 8.32 -8.33
N ALA A 103 -5.28 7.43 -7.37
CA ALA A 103 -4.48 7.35 -6.15
C ALA A 103 -4.69 6.05 -5.36
N GLN A 104 -3.76 5.82 -4.41
CA GLN A 104 -3.89 4.86 -3.31
C GLN A 104 -4.07 3.41 -3.80
N PRO A 105 -3.14 2.89 -4.62
CA PRO A 105 -3.20 1.51 -5.08
C PRO A 105 -3.13 0.50 -3.93
N ALA A 106 -3.69 -0.68 -4.16
CA ALA A 106 -3.47 -1.90 -3.38
C ALA A 106 -3.24 -3.06 -4.34
N LEU A 107 -2.36 -3.99 -3.96
CA LEU A 107 -2.08 -5.23 -4.68
C LEU A 107 -2.21 -6.42 -3.73
N ALA A 108 -2.76 -7.54 -4.22
CA ALA A 108 -2.79 -8.81 -3.49
C ALA A 108 -2.86 -9.97 -4.48
N GLU A 109 -2.33 -11.14 -4.13
CA GLU A 109 -2.53 -12.37 -4.88
C GLU A 109 -3.56 -13.24 -4.14
N LEU A 110 -4.52 -13.84 -4.85
CA LEU A 110 -5.49 -14.75 -4.25
C LEU A 110 -4.79 -16.02 -3.73
N PRO A 111 -4.80 -16.27 -2.41
CA PRO A 111 -4.18 -17.47 -1.85
C PRO A 111 -5.05 -18.73 -2.05
N PHE A 112 -6.31 -18.55 -2.40
CA PHE A 112 -7.30 -19.59 -2.68
C PHE A 112 -8.27 -19.12 -3.77
N PRO A 113 -9.03 -20.03 -4.42
CA PRO A 113 -10.04 -19.63 -5.40
C PRO A 113 -11.17 -18.81 -4.76
N VAL A 114 -11.58 -17.71 -5.43
CA VAL A 114 -12.72 -16.87 -5.04
C VAL A 114 -13.65 -16.71 -6.24
N GLY A 115 -14.87 -17.23 -6.15
CA GLY A 115 -15.80 -17.27 -7.27
C GLY A 115 -15.19 -17.97 -8.50
N ASN A 116 -15.11 -17.28 -9.63
CA ASN A 116 -14.52 -17.78 -10.88
C ASN A 116 -13.02 -17.40 -11.06
N PHE A 117 -12.38 -16.92 -10.00
CA PHE A 117 -10.99 -16.54 -10.02
C PHE A 117 -10.16 -17.60 -9.29
N PRO A 118 -9.22 -18.28 -9.98
CA PRO A 118 -8.35 -19.27 -9.35
C PRO A 118 -7.36 -18.61 -8.38
N ALA A 119 -6.80 -19.41 -7.45
CA ALA A 119 -5.62 -19.02 -6.70
C ALA A 119 -4.50 -18.57 -7.66
N GLY A 120 -3.67 -17.63 -7.25
CA GLY A 120 -2.64 -17.02 -8.09
C GLY A 120 -3.17 -15.89 -9.00
N THR A 121 -4.49 -15.58 -8.98
CA THR A 121 -5.01 -14.37 -9.62
C THR A 121 -4.52 -13.15 -8.82
N VAL A 122 -3.88 -12.21 -9.50
CA VAL A 122 -3.48 -10.94 -8.86
C VAL A 122 -4.66 -9.97 -8.88
N LEU A 123 -4.98 -9.42 -7.72
CA LEU A 123 -5.95 -8.36 -7.57
C LEU A 123 -5.26 -7.02 -7.42
N ALA A 124 -5.85 -5.99 -7.99
CA ALA A 124 -5.51 -4.62 -7.73
C ALA A 124 -6.75 -3.82 -7.37
N SER A 125 -6.59 -2.88 -6.47
CA SER A 125 -7.57 -1.88 -6.11
C SER A 125 -6.93 -0.50 -6.09
N GLY A 126 -7.74 0.53 -6.00
CA GLY A 126 -7.30 1.92 -5.87
C GLY A 126 -8.47 2.85 -6.09
N ASN A 127 -8.21 4.14 -5.97
CA ASN A 127 -9.21 5.15 -6.24
C ASN A 127 -9.17 5.61 -7.69
N SER A 128 -10.31 5.48 -8.37
CA SER A 128 -10.64 6.24 -9.57
C SER A 128 -11.52 7.42 -9.15
N TRP A 129 -11.02 8.64 -9.25
CA TRP A 129 -11.74 9.82 -8.80
C TRP A 129 -11.73 10.99 -9.79
N GLY A 130 -12.80 11.77 -9.73
CA GLY A 130 -12.94 13.07 -10.37
C GLY A 130 -13.64 14.04 -9.43
N SER A 131 -13.95 15.24 -9.88
CA SER A 131 -14.56 16.27 -9.03
C SER A 131 -15.90 15.88 -8.39
N GLN A 132 -16.58 14.85 -8.89
CA GLN A 132 -17.93 14.45 -8.46
C GLN A 132 -18.00 13.09 -7.77
N SER A 133 -16.97 12.25 -7.89
CA SER A 133 -17.00 10.91 -7.31
C SER A 133 -15.61 10.39 -6.95
N THR A 134 -15.58 9.54 -5.94
CA THR A 134 -14.51 8.62 -5.60
C THR A 134 -15.02 7.18 -5.75
N ASN A 135 -14.24 6.30 -6.38
CA ASN A 135 -14.63 4.92 -6.65
C ASN A 135 -13.49 3.99 -6.23
N ILE A 136 -13.80 3.01 -5.39
CA ILE A 136 -12.90 1.91 -5.07
C ILE A 136 -13.34 0.71 -5.90
N ASP A 137 -12.49 0.34 -6.85
CA ASP A 137 -12.74 -0.70 -7.84
C ASP A 137 -11.76 -1.85 -7.68
N ILE A 138 -12.20 -3.06 -8.03
CA ILE A 138 -11.35 -4.26 -8.12
C ILE A 138 -11.07 -4.58 -9.57
N TYR A 139 -9.80 -4.78 -9.85
CA TYR A 139 -9.27 -5.30 -11.10
C TYR A 139 -8.57 -6.63 -10.84
N ALA A 140 -8.58 -7.53 -11.82
CA ALA A 140 -7.91 -8.82 -11.74
C ALA A 140 -7.00 -9.05 -12.94
N SER A 141 -5.84 -9.64 -12.66
CA SER A 141 -4.88 -10.14 -13.65
C SER A 141 -4.69 -11.66 -13.44
N LYS A 142 -4.77 -12.43 -14.53
CA LYS A 142 -4.49 -13.86 -14.54
C LYS A 142 -3.12 -14.20 -15.14
N ASP A 143 -2.36 -13.18 -15.47
CA ASP A 143 -1.05 -13.26 -16.13
C ASP A 143 0.01 -12.42 -15.40
N LYS A 144 -0.05 -12.42 -14.06
CA LYS A 144 0.93 -11.78 -13.16
C LYS A 144 1.15 -10.29 -13.45
N GLY A 145 0.06 -9.56 -13.64
CA GLY A 145 0.09 -8.11 -13.81
C GLY A 145 0.35 -7.63 -15.24
N HIS A 146 0.46 -8.52 -16.24
CA HIS A 146 0.65 -8.09 -17.63
C HIS A 146 -0.62 -7.52 -18.27
N THR A 147 -1.79 -8.09 -17.94
CA THR A 147 -3.09 -7.55 -18.37
C THR A 147 -4.08 -7.48 -17.21
N TRP A 148 -4.96 -6.49 -17.24
CA TRP A 148 -5.92 -6.23 -16.18
C TRP A 148 -7.33 -6.16 -16.73
N LYS A 149 -8.29 -6.66 -15.94
CA LYS A 149 -9.72 -6.57 -16.25
C LYS A 149 -10.48 -6.07 -15.03
N PHE A 150 -11.36 -5.11 -15.25
CA PHE A 150 -12.33 -4.68 -14.23
C PHE A 150 -13.18 -5.87 -13.78
N VAL A 151 -13.42 -5.98 -12.49
CA VAL A 151 -14.22 -7.03 -11.88
C VAL A 151 -15.50 -6.45 -11.29
N SER A 152 -15.37 -5.49 -10.36
CA SER A 152 -16.51 -4.89 -9.68
C SER A 152 -16.13 -3.57 -9.00
N ASN A 153 -17.13 -2.76 -8.67
CA ASN A 153 -17.02 -1.63 -7.76
C ASN A 153 -17.33 -2.11 -6.34
N VAL A 154 -16.46 -1.81 -5.38
CA VAL A 154 -16.65 -2.11 -3.96
C VAL A 154 -17.48 -1.02 -3.30
N ALA A 155 -17.08 0.22 -3.50
CA ALA A 155 -17.69 1.37 -2.86
C ALA A 155 -17.58 2.62 -3.74
N ARG A 156 -18.54 3.52 -3.61
CA ARG A 156 -18.56 4.84 -4.27
C ARG A 156 -18.89 5.92 -3.27
N GLY A 157 -18.18 7.04 -3.38
CA GLY A 157 -18.42 8.28 -2.63
C GLY A 157 -18.54 9.50 -3.55
N SER A 158 -18.68 10.67 -2.95
CA SER A 158 -18.60 11.96 -3.65
C SER A 158 -17.17 12.26 -4.13
N GLY A 159 -16.97 13.39 -4.80
CA GLY A 159 -15.63 13.85 -5.20
C GLY A 159 -14.68 14.00 -4.02
N PRO A 160 -13.35 13.89 -4.26
CA PRO A 160 -12.35 13.86 -3.20
C PRO A 160 -12.35 15.18 -2.40
N ASN A 161 -12.67 15.09 -1.13
CA ASN A 161 -12.71 16.21 -0.20
C ASN A 161 -12.54 15.71 1.23
N THR A 162 -11.51 16.16 1.94
CA THR A 162 -11.21 15.75 3.30
C THR A 162 -12.05 16.46 4.38
N THR A 163 -12.88 17.43 4.00
CA THR A 163 -13.75 18.14 4.96
C THR A 163 -14.84 17.19 5.47
N ASN A 164 -15.02 17.13 6.79
CA ASN A 164 -16.08 16.34 7.40
C ASN A 164 -17.46 16.72 6.85
N GLY A 165 -18.30 15.72 6.59
CA GLY A 165 -19.61 15.89 5.95
C GLY A 165 -19.60 15.73 4.43
N ASN A 166 -18.44 15.63 3.78
CA ASN A 166 -18.33 15.23 2.37
C ASN A 166 -18.22 13.72 2.29
N PRO A 167 -19.18 13.02 1.66
CA PRO A 167 -19.24 11.56 1.70
C PRO A 167 -18.32 10.89 0.68
N CYS A 168 -17.00 11.08 0.80
CA CYS A 168 -15.99 10.41 -0.03
C CYS A 168 -15.39 9.19 0.66
N ILE A 169 -14.58 8.44 -0.07
CA ILE A 169 -13.93 7.20 0.35
C ILE A 169 -12.47 7.16 -0.13
N TRP A 170 -11.58 6.51 0.66
CA TRP A 170 -10.14 6.54 0.46
C TRP A 170 -9.48 5.18 0.72
N GLU A 171 -8.26 4.98 0.20
CA GLU A 171 -7.21 4.12 0.75
C GLU A 171 -7.59 2.65 0.88
N PRO A 172 -7.93 1.96 -0.21
CA PRO A 172 -8.27 0.56 -0.14
C PRO A 172 -7.08 -0.30 0.30
N PHE A 173 -7.37 -1.31 1.14
CA PHE A 173 -6.46 -2.38 1.52
C PHE A 173 -7.20 -3.72 1.36
N ILE A 174 -6.49 -4.75 0.90
CA ILE A 174 -7.08 -6.07 0.61
C ILE A 174 -6.55 -7.09 1.61
N GLU A 175 -7.44 -7.86 2.24
CA GLU A 175 -7.09 -8.95 3.14
C GLU A 175 -7.96 -10.18 2.91
N PHE A 176 -7.46 -11.35 3.30
CA PHE A 176 -8.10 -12.65 3.09
C PHE A 176 -8.27 -13.41 4.39
N PHE A 177 -9.44 -14.00 4.59
CA PHE A 177 -9.69 -14.87 5.73
C PHE A 177 -10.84 -15.83 5.44
N ASN A 178 -10.66 -17.12 5.77
CA ASN A 178 -11.71 -18.15 5.65
C ASN A 178 -12.44 -18.16 4.30
N HIS A 179 -11.69 -18.16 3.19
CA HIS A 179 -12.21 -18.12 1.81
C HIS A 179 -13.03 -16.86 1.46
N THR A 180 -12.90 -15.81 2.26
CA THR A 180 -13.54 -14.52 2.04
C THR A 180 -12.44 -13.48 1.79
N ILE A 181 -12.73 -12.54 0.93
CA ILE A 181 -11.92 -11.33 0.73
C ILE A 181 -12.58 -10.15 1.43
N GLY A 182 -11.80 -9.36 2.15
CA GLY A 182 -12.20 -8.06 2.67
C GLY A 182 -11.48 -6.93 1.95
N VAL A 183 -12.20 -5.88 1.59
CA VAL A 183 -11.63 -4.62 1.13
C VAL A 183 -11.91 -3.58 2.20
N PHE A 184 -10.85 -3.13 2.86
CA PHE A 184 -10.86 -2.12 3.90
C PHE A 184 -10.63 -0.74 3.26
N TYR A 185 -11.26 0.28 3.81
CA TYR A 185 -11.11 1.65 3.32
C TYR A 185 -11.52 2.70 4.35
N SER A 186 -11.04 3.93 4.16
CA SER A 186 -11.50 5.09 4.93
C SER A 186 -12.82 5.59 4.36
N ASP A 187 -13.83 5.75 5.22
CA ASP A 187 -15.23 6.06 4.84
C ASP A 187 -15.74 7.32 5.52
N GLN A 188 -16.08 8.36 4.74
CA GLN A 188 -16.71 9.59 5.19
C GLN A 188 -18.22 9.64 4.90
N ARG A 189 -18.83 8.55 4.41
CA ARG A 189 -20.24 8.53 4.00
C ARG A 189 -21.21 8.44 5.17
N ASP A 190 -20.74 7.98 6.34
CA ASP A 190 -21.56 7.89 7.53
C ASP A 190 -21.72 9.27 8.20
N PRO A 191 -22.94 9.82 8.30
CA PRO A 191 -23.14 11.15 8.87
C PRO A 191 -22.85 11.26 10.37
N LEU A 192 -22.66 10.14 11.07
CA LEU A 192 -22.30 10.11 12.49
C LEU A 192 -20.80 10.26 12.74
N HIS A 193 -19.97 10.11 11.72
CA HIS A 193 -18.50 10.12 11.81
C HIS A 193 -17.91 11.10 10.81
N GLY A 194 -16.87 11.84 11.19
CA GLY A 194 -16.11 12.65 10.25
C GLY A 194 -15.38 11.75 9.24
N GLN A 195 -14.79 10.68 9.74
CA GLN A 195 -14.24 9.54 8.98
C GLN A 195 -14.19 8.32 9.89
N LYS A 196 -14.44 7.16 9.35
CA LYS A 196 -14.26 5.86 10.01
C LYS A 196 -13.46 4.92 9.11
N LEU A 197 -12.90 3.86 9.68
CA LEU A 197 -12.38 2.73 8.91
C LEU A 197 -13.45 1.65 8.84
N ALA A 198 -13.65 1.12 7.66
CA ALA A 198 -14.67 0.12 7.39
C ALA A 198 -14.18 -0.86 6.33
N HIS A 199 -14.83 -2.02 6.26
CA HIS A 199 -14.62 -2.97 5.17
C HIS A 199 -15.94 -3.47 4.59
N GLN A 200 -15.83 -4.10 3.44
CA GLN A 200 -16.87 -4.93 2.83
C GLN A 200 -16.26 -6.26 2.42
N GLU A 201 -17.05 -7.32 2.56
CA GLU A 201 -16.63 -8.68 2.30
C GLU A 201 -17.24 -9.24 1.01
N SER A 202 -16.51 -10.16 0.35
CA SER A 202 -17.00 -10.89 -0.83
C SER A 202 -16.46 -12.31 -0.86
N THR A 203 -17.25 -13.23 -1.39
CA THR A 203 -16.87 -14.63 -1.69
C THR A 203 -16.81 -14.91 -3.19
N ASP A 204 -17.09 -13.91 -4.04
CA ASP A 204 -17.13 -14.05 -5.50
C ASP A 204 -16.44 -12.92 -6.27
N LEU A 205 -15.93 -11.89 -5.59
CA LEU A 205 -15.36 -10.64 -6.11
C LEU A 205 -16.35 -9.74 -6.87
N LYS A 206 -17.61 -10.09 -6.94
CA LYS A 206 -18.62 -9.37 -7.74
C LYS A 206 -19.69 -8.74 -6.87
N SER A 207 -20.05 -9.44 -5.82
CA SER A 207 -21.07 -9.02 -4.86
C SER A 207 -20.40 -8.70 -3.53
N TRP A 208 -20.63 -7.50 -3.02
CA TRP A 208 -20.05 -7.02 -1.78
C TRP A 208 -21.13 -6.94 -0.70
N GLY A 209 -20.78 -7.41 0.50
CA GLY A 209 -21.63 -7.37 1.68
C GLY A 209 -21.88 -5.94 2.18
N PRO A 210 -22.60 -5.80 3.29
CA PRO A 210 -22.78 -4.49 3.94
C PRO A 210 -21.47 -3.92 4.42
N VAL A 211 -21.42 -2.60 4.61
CA VAL A 211 -20.30 -1.92 5.24
C VAL A 211 -20.23 -2.31 6.72
N VAL A 212 -19.07 -2.80 7.15
CA VAL A 212 -18.76 -3.19 8.54
C VAL A 212 -17.74 -2.20 9.10
N ASP A 213 -18.00 -1.67 10.29
CA ASP A 213 -17.11 -0.72 10.97
C ASP A 213 -15.92 -1.46 11.62
N ASP A 214 -14.70 -1.00 11.37
CA ASP A 214 -13.48 -1.49 12.01
C ASP A 214 -12.99 -0.53 13.09
N VAL A 215 -12.94 0.77 12.75
CA VAL A 215 -12.55 1.86 13.67
C VAL A 215 -13.54 3.02 13.48
N ALA A 216 -14.47 3.15 14.40
CA ALA A 216 -15.47 4.22 14.41
C ALA A 216 -15.50 4.88 15.80
N TYR A 217 -15.07 6.14 15.87
CA TYR A 217 -15.04 6.89 17.10
C TYR A 217 -16.28 7.77 17.22
N LEU A 218 -16.82 7.91 18.44
CA LEU A 218 -17.99 8.78 18.70
C LEU A 218 -17.70 10.27 18.50
N ASN A 219 -16.42 10.66 18.58
CA ASN A 219 -16.03 12.03 18.30
C ASN A 219 -16.07 12.29 16.79
N TYR A 220 -16.96 13.16 16.35
CA TYR A 220 -17.14 13.53 14.94
C TYR A 220 -15.88 14.14 14.29
N THR A 221 -14.98 14.72 15.08
CA THR A 221 -13.74 15.29 14.55
C THR A 221 -12.64 14.23 14.37
N ALA A 222 -12.83 13.01 14.89
CA ALA A 222 -11.91 11.91 14.70
C ALA A 222 -11.91 11.45 13.24
N ARG A 223 -10.70 11.23 12.70
CA ARG A 223 -10.52 10.85 11.30
C ARG A 223 -9.49 9.71 11.15
N PRO A 224 -9.77 8.51 11.73
CA PRO A 224 -8.86 7.38 11.51
C PRO A 224 -8.76 7.09 10.01
N GLY A 225 -7.54 6.80 9.51
CA GLY A 225 -7.28 6.61 8.08
C GLY A 225 -6.19 5.57 7.83
N MET A 226 -6.02 5.16 6.56
CA MET A 226 -4.89 4.40 6.06
C MET A 226 -4.70 3.04 6.74
N THR A 227 -5.75 2.22 6.78
CA THR A 227 -5.70 0.85 7.31
C THR A 227 -4.67 -0.01 6.61
N THR A 228 -3.80 -0.68 7.38
CA THR A 228 -3.06 -1.85 6.94
C THR A 228 -3.13 -2.95 8.00
N ILE A 229 -3.05 -4.22 7.59
CA ILE A 229 -3.32 -5.37 8.45
C ILE A 229 -2.23 -6.42 8.25
N SER A 230 -1.89 -7.15 9.31
CA SER A 230 -0.99 -8.30 9.26
C SER A 230 -1.42 -9.40 10.23
N TYR A 231 -1.22 -10.65 9.86
CA TYR A 231 -1.44 -11.81 10.73
C TYR A 231 -0.19 -12.10 11.57
N ILE A 232 -0.39 -12.46 12.84
CA ILE A 232 0.66 -12.84 13.81
C ILE A 232 0.47 -14.32 14.16
N PRO A 233 1.08 -15.25 13.44
CA PRO A 233 0.83 -16.69 13.56
C PRO A 233 1.02 -17.25 14.98
N PRO A 234 2.06 -16.90 15.76
CA PRO A 234 2.23 -17.43 17.11
C PRO A 234 1.09 -17.10 18.05
N LEU A 235 0.45 -15.94 17.86
CA LEU A 235 -0.67 -15.48 18.69
C LEU A 235 -2.04 -15.88 18.12
N LYS A 236 -2.09 -16.30 16.86
CA LYS A 236 -3.34 -16.51 16.10
C LYS A 236 -4.20 -15.24 16.10
N GLN A 237 -3.56 -14.07 16.00
CA GLN A 237 -4.22 -12.78 16.00
C GLN A 237 -3.81 -11.96 14.78
N TRP A 238 -4.65 -11.01 14.46
CA TRP A 238 -4.43 -9.99 13.44
C TRP A 238 -4.17 -8.66 14.12
N ILE A 239 -3.28 -7.87 13.54
CA ILE A 239 -3.05 -6.49 13.92
C ILE A 239 -3.50 -5.58 12.77
N LEU A 240 -4.31 -4.58 13.08
CA LEU A 240 -4.67 -3.47 12.21
C LEU A 240 -3.95 -2.23 12.73
N VAL A 241 -3.21 -1.53 11.87
CA VAL A 241 -2.65 -0.22 12.18
C VAL A 241 -3.32 0.87 11.35
N HIS A 242 -3.42 2.07 11.92
CA HIS A 242 -4.02 3.21 11.25
C HIS A 242 -3.45 4.53 11.80
N GLU A 243 -3.47 5.59 11.00
CA GLU A 243 -3.26 6.94 11.50
C GLU A 243 -4.54 7.46 12.18
N PHE A 244 -4.38 8.39 13.12
CA PHE A 244 -5.51 8.89 13.88
C PHE A 244 -5.47 10.42 14.08
N PRO A 245 -5.68 11.25 13.02
CA PRO A 245 -5.91 12.67 13.17
C PRO A 245 -7.10 12.94 14.14
N GLY A 246 -6.85 13.76 15.16
CA GLY A 246 -7.82 13.99 16.25
C GLY A 246 -7.76 12.96 17.38
N GLY A 247 -6.87 11.96 17.31
CA GLY A 247 -6.52 11.09 18.42
C GLY A 247 -5.58 11.77 19.42
N GLU A 248 -5.43 11.16 20.60
CA GLU A 248 -4.46 11.65 21.58
C GLU A 248 -3.04 11.49 21.05
N SER A 249 -2.25 12.54 21.15
CA SER A 249 -0.84 12.57 20.79
C SER A 249 -0.01 13.12 21.94
N TRP A 250 0.97 12.34 22.39
CA TRP A 250 1.89 12.76 23.46
C TRP A 250 3.22 13.27 22.91
N SER A 251 3.49 13.05 21.63
CA SER A 251 4.70 13.53 20.94
C SER A 251 4.47 14.80 20.12
N GLY A 252 3.21 15.27 20.01
CA GLY A 252 2.83 16.34 19.09
C GLY A 252 2.62 15.86 17.64
N ALA A 253 2.60 14.56 17.38
CA ALA A 253 2.28 13.99 16.09
C ALA A 253 0.87 14.44 15.64
N GLY A 254 0.74 14.96 14.43
CA GLY A 254 -0.55 15.41 13.89
C GLY A 254 -1.43 14.23 13.45
N TYR A 255 -0.79 13.10 13.11
CA TYR A 255 -1.40 11.87 12.64
C TYR A 255 -0.84 10.66 13.42
N PRO A 256 -0.98 10.62 14.77
CA PRO A 256 -0.40 9.56 15.58
C PRO A 256 -0.89 8.19 15.14
N VAL A 257 -0.01 7.20 15.13
CA VAL A 257 -0.34 5.84 14.72
C VAL A 257 -0.84 5.02 15.90
N TYR A 258 -1.96 4.34 15.67
CA TYR A 258 -2.62 3.44 16.61
C TYR A 258 -2.73 2.04 16.00
N TYR A 259 -2.91 1.04 16.85
CA TYR A 259 -3.20 -0.32 16.42
C TYR A 259 -4.35 -0.95 17.20
N ARG A 260 -4.94 -1.99 16.63
CA ARG A 260 -5.95 -2.87 17.23
C ARG A 260 -5.55 -4.31 17.00
N MET A 261 -5.88 -5.20 17.95
CA MET A 261 -5.63 -6.64 17.84
C MET A 261 -6.96 -7.40 17.85
N SER A 262 -7.09 -8.42 16.98
CA SER A 262 -8.30 -9.25 16.89
C SER A 262 -7.97 -10.68 16.45
N GLU A 263 -8.82 -11.65 16.78
CA GLU A 263 -8.73 -13.04 16.31
C GLU A 263 -9.19 -13.19 14.84
N SER A 264 -9.90 -12.20 14.31
CA SER A 264 -10.35 -12.15 12.92
C SER A 264 -10.01 -10.80 12.29
N PRO A 265 -9.53 -10.75 11.03
CA PRO A 265 -9.31 -9.48 10.34
C PRO A 265 -10.61 -8.73 10.04
N PHE A 266 -11.77 -9.39 10.17
CA PHE A 266 -13.09 -8.81 9.93
C PHE A 266 -13.83 -8.41 11.21
N ASP A 267 -13.13 -8.32 12.37
CA ASP A 267 -13.78 -8.00 13.64
C ASP A 267 -12.95 -7.10 14.57
N PHE A 268 -12.40 -6.02 14.02
CA PHE A 268 -11.65 -5.03 14.81
C PHE A 268 -12.52 -4.04 15.59
N ARG A 269 -13.80 -3.95 15.30
CA ARG A 269 -14.72 -2.97 15.90
C ARG A 269 -14.79 -3.05 17.44
N PHE A 270 -14.56 -4.24 18.02
CA PHE A 270 -14.60 -4.45 19.46
C PHE A 270 -13.24 -4.32 20.14
N ALA A 271 -12.17 -4.20 19.36
CA ALA A 271 -10.82 -4.05 19.88
C ALA A 271 -10.53 -2.60 20.31
N TYR A 272 -9.78 -2.44 21.40
CA TYR A 272 -9.32 -1.12 21.81
C TYR A 272 -8.23 -0.60 20.87
N GLY A 273 -8.29 0.69 20.56
CA GLY A 273 -7.21 1.38 19.87
C GLY A 273 -6.09 1.71 20.85
N VAL A 274 -4.88 1.27 20.55
CA VAL A 274 -3.69 1.47 21.38
C VAL A 274 -2.67 2.29 20.59
N PRO A 275 -2.13 3.39 21.13
CA PRO A 275 -1.07 4.15 20.44
C PRO A 275 0.25 3.38 20.43
N ILE A 276 0.99 3.50 19.35
CA ILE A 276 2.40 3.10 19.34
C ILE A 276 3.22 4.23 19.95
N MET A 277 4.08 3.89 20.94
CA MET A 277 4.91 4.87 21.64
C MET A 277 6.28 4.27 21.96
N VAL A 278 7.34 4.98 21.64
CA VAL A 278 8.72 4.61 21.97
C VAL A 278 9.44 5.81 22.56
N ASN A 279 9.70 5.80 23.87
CA ASN A 279 10.48 6.86 24.55
C ASN A 279 9.99 8.29 24.25
N GLY A 280 8.68 8.49 24.15
CA GLY A 280 8.08 9.80 23.83
C GLY A 280 7.99 10.12 22.32
N VAL A 281 8.41 9.21 21.45
CA VAL A 281 8.23 9.31 19.99
C VAL A 281 7.05 8.45 19.57
N GLN A 282 6.17 9.00 18.76
CA GLN A 282 5.08 8.27 18.08
C GLN A 282 5.37 8.21 16.59
N PRO A 283 5.13 7.07 15.91
CA PRO A 283 5.06 7.08 14.45
C PRO A 283 3.94 8.02 14.00
N ASN A 284 4.16 8.72 12.88
CA ASN A 284 3.27 9.76 12.38
C ASN A 284 2.93 9.53 10.92
N ALA A 285 1.63 9.52 10.63
CA ALA A 285 1.01 9.38 9.30
C ALA A 285 1.33 8.09 8.54
N SER A 286 0.41 7.71 7.69
CA SER A 286 0.48 6.67 6.65
C SER A 286 1.22 5.39 7.05
N PRO A 287 0.81 4.71 8.13
CA PRO A 287 1.49 3.51 8.62
C PRO A 287 1.35 2.32 7.67
N TYR A 288 2.32 1.41 7.77
CA TYR A 288 2.21 0.07 7.18
C TYR A 288 2.74 -0.97 8.17
N VAL A 289 2.06 -2.12 8.29
CA VAL A 289 2.43 -3.18 9.21
C VAL A 289 2.71 -4.49 8.48
N VAL A 290 3.75 -5.19 8.94
CA VAL A 290 4.03 -6.60 8.61
C VAL A 290 4.46 -7.36 9.84
N TRP A 291 4.45 -8.68 9.75
CA TRP A 291 5.03 -9.57 10.74
C TRP A 291 6.14 -10.42 10.11
N SER A 292 7.22 -10.63 10.85
CA SER A 292 8.31 -11.53 10.50
C SER A 292 8.47 -12.60 11.58
N SER A 293 8.77 -13.83 11.21
CA SER A 293 9.13 -14.88 12.17
C SER A 293 10.54 -14.70 12.74
N ALA A 294 11.35 -13.77 12.22
CA ALA A 294 12.65 -13.44 12.78
C ALA A 294 12.50 -12.60 14.07
N GLY A 295 13.47 -12.71 14.99
CA GLY A 295 13.58 -11.86 16.17
C GLY A 295 12.97 -12.40 17.47
N GLY A 296 12.75 -13.71 17.59
CA GLY A 296 12.33 -14.35 18.85
C GLY A 296 11.08 -15.22 18.69
N ASP A 297 10.59 -15.77 19.80
CA ASP A 297 9.51 -16.79 19.82
C ASP A 297 8.18 -16.27 19.25
N ASN A 298 7.88 -14.99 19.44
CA ASN A 298 6.69 -14.34 18.89
C ASN A 298 6.94 -13.72 17.50
N GLY A 299 8.16 -13.83 16.98
CA GLY A 299 8.58 -13.07 15.80
C GLY A 299 8.62 -11.56 16.09
N THR A 300 8.55 -10.75 15.06
CA THR A 300 8.61 -9.30 15.15
C THR A 300 7.46 -8.67 14.37
N ILE A 301 6.63 -7.88 15.04
CA ILE A 301 5.70 -6.93 14.39
C ILE A 301 6.52 -5.72 13.98
N ILE A 302 6.40 -5.26 12.74
CA ILE A 302 7.18 -4.16 12.17
C ILE A 302 6.23 -3.13 11.56
N VAL A 303 6.33 -1.88 12.00
CA VAL A 303 5.49 -0.77 11.51
C VAL A 303 6.38 0.33 10.94
N SER A 304 6.06 0.80 9.75
CA SER A 304 6.62 2.03 9.18
C SER A 304 5.65 3.21 9.36
N ASP A 305 6.17 4.41 9.16
CA ASP A 305 5.39 5.65 9.10
C ASP A 305 5.93 6.58 8.01
N ALA A 306 5.36 7.77 7.87
CA ALA A 306 5.78 8.73 6.84
C ALA A 306 7.02 9.55 7.23
N ASP A 307 7.22 9.82 8.52
CA ASP A 307 8.15 10.86 8.97
C ASP A 307 9.55 10.33 9.31
N HIS A 308 9.67 9.04 9.63
CA HIS A 308 10.93 8.47 10.08
C HIS A 308 11.54 7.53 9.03
N SER A 309 12.87 7.56 8.89
CA SER A 309 13.61 6.49 8.20
C SER A 309 13.62 5.17 8.99
N SER A 310 13.29 5.23 10.27
CA SER A 310 13.20 4.08 11.17
C SER A 310 11.94 3.25 10.92
N VAL A 311 11.93 2.05 11.49
CA VAL A 311 10.74 1.23 11.72
C VAL A 311 10.50 1.08 13.22
N PHE A 312 9.25 0.89 13.61
CA PHE A 312 8.81 0.60 14.97
C PHE A 312 8.54 -0.90 15.09
N THR A 313 9.13 -1.56 16.06
CA THR A 313 9.10 -3.01 16.19
C THR A 313 8.57 -3.45 17.54
N ASN A 314 7.93 -4.63 17.58
CA ASN A 314 7.46 -5.24 18.82
C ASN A 314 7.64 -6.76 18.76
N GLN A 315 8.49 -7.30 19.64
CA GLN A 315 8.76 -8.73 19.77
C GLN A 315 7.93 -9.40 20.89
N ALA A 316 7.13 -8.61 21.60
CA ALA A 316 6.31 -9.06 22.72
C ALA A 316 4.83 -9.25 22.34
N GLY A 317 4.55 -9.52 21.06
CA GLY A 317 3.19 -9.80 20.60
C GLY A 317 2.24 -8.61 20.65
N GLY A 318 2.76 -7.40 20.48
CA GLY A 318 1.97 -6.17 20.49
C GLY A 318 1.70 -5.58 21.87
N GLN A 319 2.44 -5.97 22.92
CA GLN A 319 2.32 -5.33 24.24
C GLN A 319 2.70 -3.84 24.14
N PRO A 320 1.86 -2.92 24.67
CA PRO A 320 1.96 -1.48 24.42
C PRO A 320 3.29 -0.83 24.80
N ASP A 321 3.92 -1.30 25.87
CA ASP A 321 5.16 -0.78 26.45
C ASP A 321 6.44 -1.46 25.92
N GLN A 322 6.29 -2.35 24.95
CA GLN A 322 7.39 -3.15 24.36
C GLN A 322 7.70 -2.77 22.92
N TRP A 323 7.34 -1.57 22.52
CA TRP A 323 7.73 -1.04 21.20
C TRP A 323 9.14 -0.47 21.26
N GLU A 324 9.90 -0.72 20.20
CA GLU A 324 11.25 -0.21 19.99
C GLU A 324 11.32 0.49 18.60
N MET A 325 12.31 1.38 18.43
CA MET A 325 12.52 2.10 17.18
C MET A 325 13.92 1.81 16.64
N HIS A 326 14.00 1.38 15.37
CA HIS A 326 15.26 0.97 14.74
C HIS A 326 15.45 1.68 13.41
N GLY A 327 16.64 2.28 13.22
CA GLY A 327 17.01 2.97 11.99
C GLY A 327 17.14 2.02 10.79
N THR A 328 16.66 2.47 9.64
CA THR A 328 16.82 1.77 8.36
C THR A 328 17.46 2.71 7.32
N PRO A 329 18.07 2.19 6.26
CA PRO A 329 18.63 3.03 5.20
C PRO A 329 17.56 3.68 4.30
N GLN A 330 16.30 3.22 4.36
CA GLN A 330 15.24 3.75 3.51
C GLN A 330 14.74 5.11 4.04
N ALA A 331 14.79 6.12 3.18
CA ALA A 331 14.32 7.46 3.54
C ALA A 331 12.81 7.49 3.86
N PRO A 332 12.36 8.50 4.65
CA PRO A 332 10.94 8.78 4.86
C PRO A 332 10.21 8.97 3.52
N ALA A 333 8.96 8.55 3.46
CA ALA A 333 8.11 8.74 2.29
C ALA A 333 6.63 8.60 2.66
N TYR A 334 5.75 9.23 1.87
CA TYR A 334 4.31 9.08 2.04
C TYR A 334 3.90 7.64 1.78
N SER A 335 3.39 6.98 2.81
CA SER A 335 2.91 5.59 2.78
C SER A 335 3.96 4.56 2.36
N ARG A 336 5.14 4.57 3.03
CA ARG A 336 6.15 3.51 2.85
C ARG A 336 5.51 2.16 3.09
N SER A 337 5.61 1.24 2.15
CA SER A 337 5.11 -0.10 2.33
C SER A 337 6.22 -1.08 2.72
N LEU A 338 5.84 -2.09 3.50
CA LEU A 338 6.73 -3.11 4.03
C LEU A 338 6.35 -4.47 3.44
N HIS A 339 7.34 -5.34 3.25
CA HIS A 339 7.13 -6.74 2.90
C HIS A 339 8.21 -7.62 3.50
N VAL A 340 7.83 -8.71 4.13
CA VAL A 340 8.73 -9.77 4.59
C VAL A 340 8.65 -10.91 3.60
N PHE A 341 9.77 -11.30 3.01
CA PHE A 341 9.80 -12.33 1.98
C PHE A 341 9.40 -13.71 2.55
N ASP A 342 8.52 -14.42 1.86
CA ASP A 342 8.03 -15.73 2.29
C ASP A 342 9.17 -16.74 2.51
N LYS A 343 10.13 -16.79 1.60
CA LYS A 343 11.29 -17.71 1.67
C LYS A 343 12.44 -17.20 2.54
N TYR A 344 12.45 -15.91 2.86
CA TYR A 344 13.52 -15.25 3.60
C TYR A 344 12.94 -14.37 4.69
N PRO A 345 12.36 -14.95 5.75
CA PRO A 345 11.64 -14.20 6.79
C PRO A 345 12.51 -13.20 7.57
N ASP A 346 13.83 -13.27 7.46
CA ASP A 346 14.76 -12.25 7.96
C ASP A 346 14.96 -11.08 6.98
N HIS A 347 14.45 -11.15 5.76
CA HIS A 347 14.54 -10.05 4.80
C HIS A 347 13.27 -9.20 4.82
N LEU A 348 13.43 -7.94 5.19
CA LEU A 348 12.41 -6.91 5.15
C LEU A 348 12.67 -5.97 3.96
N MET A 349 11.77 -5.94 3.00
CA MET A 349 11.72 -4.92 1.96
C MET A 349 10.96 -3.70 2.47
N ILE A 350 11.55 -2.53 2.29
CA ILE A 350 10.96 -1.24 2.60
C ILE A 350 10.88 -0.44 1.30
N LEU A 351 9.68 -0.25 0.79
CA LEU A 351 9.43 0.43 -0.48
C LEU A 351 9.00 1.87 -0.20
N GLY A 352 9.70 2.83 -0.76
CA GLY A 352 9.45 4.27 -0.64
C GLY A 352 9.23 4.94 -2.00
N ALA A 353 8.64 6.13 -1.96
CA ALA A 353 8.45 7.00 -3.10
C ALA A 353 8.53 8.46 -2.65
N GLY A 354 7.79 9.38 -3.27
CA GLY A 354 7.77 10.80 -2.88
C GLY A 354 7.13 11.05 -1.51
N VAL A 355 7.35 12.25 -0.99
CA VAL A 355 6.72 12.77 0.22
C VAL A 355 5.43 13.50 -0.17
N PHE A 356 4.41 13.43 0.68
CA PHE A 356 3.12 14.09 0.43
C PHE A 356 3.31 15.62 0.28
N GLU A 357 2.70 16.19 -0.75
CA GLU A 357 2.82 17.63 -1.12
C GLU A 357 4.25 18.12 -1.43
N ALA A 358 5.25 17.24 -1.48
CA ALA A 358 6.58 17.64 -1.89
C ALA A 358 6.60 17.98 -3.40
N THR A 359 7.40 19.00 -3.74
CA THR A 359 7.62 19.41 -5.14
C THR A 359 8.80 18.68 -5.78
N GLU A 360 9.53 17.89 -4.99
CA GLU A 360 10.69 17.14 -5.45
C GLU A 360 10.26 15.91 -6.24
N ASN A 361 10.97 15.67 -7.32
CA ASN A 361 10.75 14.49 -8.17
C ASN A 361 11.56 13.31 -7.63
N LEU A 362 11.03 12.67 -6.55
CA LEU A 362 11.66 11.53 -5.90
C LEU A 362 11.36 10.23 -6.66
N PRO A 363 12.28 9.25 -6.67
CA PRO A 363 12.08 7.96 -7.32
C PRO A 363 11.11 7.06 -6.56
N LEU A 364 10.62 6.03 -7.24
CA LEU A 364 10.17 4.79 -6.62
C LEU A 364 11.40 3.93 -6.35
N TRP A 365 11.68 3.62 -5.10
CA TRP A 365 12.89 2.95 -4.65
C TRP A 365 12.65 2.03 -3.47
N LEU A 366 13.59 1.16 -3.18
CA LEU A 366 13.48 0.24 -2.06
C LEU A 366 14.83 -0.05 -1.41
N SER A 367 14.75 -0.47 -0.15
CA SER A 367 15.83 -1.14 0.55
C SER A 367 15.37 -2.52 1.01
N VAL A 368 16.27 -3.49 1.02
CA VAL A 368 16.06 -4.79 1.66
C VAL A 368 17.06 -4.92 2.80
N VAL A 369 16.55 -5.07 4.01
CA VAL A 369 17.36 -5.16 5.23
C VAL A 369 17.15 -6.48 5.95
N SER A 370 18.13 -6.94 6.74
CA SER A 370 17.93 -8.06 7.66
C SER A 370 17.16 -7.55 8.89
N VAL A 371 16.06 -8.22 9.25
CA VAL A 371 15.27 -7.94 10.44
C VAL A 371 16.16 -8.08 11.68
N THR A 372 16.87 -9.21 11.82
CA THR A 372 17.71 -9.47 13.00
C THR A 372 18.87 -8.50 13.14
N ASP A 373 19.46 -8.01 12.05
CA ASP A 373 20.51 -6.99 12.11
C ASP A 373 19.93 -5.60 12.39
N THR A 374 18.73 -5.30 11.93
CA THR A 374 18.00 -4.06 12.24
C THR A 374 17.71 -3.99 13.73
N LEU A 375 17.21 -5.06 14.34
CA LEU A 375 16.92 -5.16 15.78
C LEU A 375 18.14 -4.96 16.68
N LYS A 376 19.36 -5.19 16.18
CA LYS A 376 20.61 -4.98 16.94
C LYS A 376 21.09 -3.52 16.93
N LYS A 377 20.48 -2.67 16.12
CA LYS A 377 20.88 -1.27 15.93
C LYS A 377 19.80 -0.36 16.50
N PRO A 378 19.85 0.00 17.79
CA PRO A 378 18.95 1.02 18.32
C PRO A 378 19.18 2.33 17.58
N THR A 379 18.13 3.11 17.38
CA THR A 379 18.24 4.44 16.79
C THR A 379 19.09 5.31 17.72
N GLU A 380 20.20 5.83 17.23
CA GLU A 380 20.96 6.86 17.94
C GLU A 380 20.03 8.08 18.13
N ARG A 381 20.01 8.61 19.36
CA ARG A 381 19.15 9.73 19.77
C ARG A 381 19.64 11.05 19.20
#